data_bff399ed0dc0cf44d69cf1a8bcc7ce63
#
_entry.id   bff399ed0dc0cf44d69cf1a8bcc7ce63
#
_cell.length_a   1.000
_cell.length_b   1.000
_cell.length_c   1.000
_cell.angle_alpha   90.00
_cell.angle_beta   90.00
_cell.angle_gamma   90.00
#
_symmetry.space_group_name_H-M   'P 1'
#
loop_
_entity.id
_entity.type
_entity.pdbx_description
1 polymer ?
#
loop_
_entity_poly.entity_id
_entity_poly.type
_entity_poly.pdbx_seq_one_letter_code
_entity_poly.pdbx_strand_id
1 'polypeptide(L)'
;SMPGAGALVWLYMIEGKEYPDRAALPKGQMVVVVPGFFEALNLPVRRGRDFDSRDRADALPVAIVNEAFVKQHFASSEVIGARVRTSPDSANAPWHTIVGVVPDVQHDEEWAPGGGYVPVIYLPVSQQPLRFMTVAVRGELEPHAYGTLIRETVQSLDRALPVY
;
A
#
# COMPACT_ATOMS: atom_id res chain seq x y z
N SER A 1 -11.78 -3.50 -8.68
CA SER A 1 -10.48 -2.85 -8.87
C SER A 1 -10.24 -1.81 -7.79
N MET A 2 -9.01 -1.59 -7.41
CA MET A 2 -8.66 -0.56 -6.43
C MET A 2 -8.80 0.82 -7.08
N PRO A 3 -9.66 1.73 -6.55
CA PRO A 3 -9.81 3.06 -7.12
C PRO A 3 -8.52 3.87 -6.93
N GLY A 4 -8.04 4.50 -7.99
CA GLY A 4 -7.03 5.54 -7.93
C GLY A 4 -5.58 5.12 -7.74
N ALA A 5 -5.28 3.86 -7.67
CA ALA A 5 -3.91 3.38 -7.74
C ALA A 5 -3.46 3.38 -9.20
N GLY A 6 -2.96 4.49 -9.67
CA GLY A 6 -2.06 4.46 -10.83
C GLY A 6 -0.93 3.51 -10.48
N ALA A 7 -1.03 2.28 -10.95
CA ALA A 7 -0.22 1.20 -10.45
C ALA A 7 1.18 1.32 -11.06
N LEU A 8 2.05 2.00 -10.36
CA LEU A 8 3.47 1.96 -10.65
C LEU A 8 3.98 0.59 -10.18
N VAL A 9 4.56 -0.16 -11.11
CA VAL A 9 5.29 -1.37 -10.79
C VAL A 9 6.61 -0.95 -10.14
N TRP A 10 6.81 -1.37 -8.90
CA TRP A 10 8.00 -1.07 -8.13
C TRP A 10 8.86 -2.31 -7.96
N LEU A 11 10.17 -2.09 -8.03
CA LEU A 11 11.15 -3.09 -7.61
C LEU A 11 11.30 -3.02 -6.10
N TYR A 12 11.49 -4.18 -5.47
CA TYR A 12 11.73 -4.23 -4.03
C TYR A 12 12.74 -5.32 -3.67
N MET A 13 13.25 -5.25 -2.46
CA MET A 13 14.15 -6.24 -1.87
C MET A 13 13.57 -6.76 -0.57
N ILE A 14 13.82 -8.02 -0.27
CA ILE A 14 13.52 -8.64 1.02
C ILE A 14 14.84 -8.87 1.73
N GLU A 15 14.94 -8.49 3.00
CA GLU A 15 16.14 -8.66 3.79
C GLU A 15 16.54 -10.14 3.88
N GLY A 16 17.84 -10.40 3.78
CA GLY A 16 18.36 -11.75 3.81
C GLY A 16 18.23 -12.54 2.50
N LYS A 17 17.63 -11.95 1.45
CA LYS A 17 17.63 -12.53 0.10
C LYS A 17 18.69 -11.86 -0.77
N GLU A 18 19.45 -12.68 -1.49
CA GLU A 18 20.43 -12.21 -2.46
C GLU A 18 19.80 -12.11 -3.84
N TYR A 19 20.16 -11.07 -4.58
CA TYR A 19 19.72 -10.83 -5.94
C TYR A 19 20.96 -10.60 -6.80
N PRO A 20 21.23 -11.46 -7.82
CA PRO A 20 22.46 -11.39 -8.61
C PRO A 20 22.59 -10.08 -9.40
N ASP A 21 21.47 -9.51 -9.79
CA ASP A 21 21.39 -8.22 -10.50
C ASP A 21 20.05 -7.55 -10.30
N ARG A 22 19.89 -6.36 -10.90
CA ARG A 22 18.64 -5.58 -10.82
C ARG A 22 17.45 -6.28 -11.50
N ALA A 23 17.70 -7.07 -12.54
CA ALA A 23 16.62 -7.77 -13.26
C ALA A 23 16.01 -8.91 -12.45
N ALA A 24 16.78 -9.45 -11.51
CA ALA A 24 16.33 -10.48 -10.57
C ALA A 24 15.48 -9.93 -9.41
N LEU A 25 15.40 -8.59 -9.25
CA LEU A 25 14.58 -8.00 -8.20
C LEU A 25 13.09 -8.27 -8.45
N PRO A 26 12.35 -8.67 -7.42
CA PRO A 26 10.92 -8.86 -7.54
C PRO A 26 10.19 -7.54 -7.83
N LYS A 27 9.07 -7.69 -8.53
CA LYS A 27 8.19 -6.60 -8.92
C LYS A 27 6.85 -6.71 -8.19
N GLY A 28 6.30 -5.59 -7.79
CA GLY A 28 4.99 -5.51 -7.16
C GLY A 28 4.45 -4.09 -7.17
N GLN A 29 3.31 -3.91 -6.57
CA GLN A 29 2.71 -2.58 -6.40
C GLN A 29 3.08 -2.01 -5.04
N MET A 30 3.24 -0.69 -4.97
CA MET A 30 3.36 0.06 -3.74
C MET A 30 2.15 0.99 -3.63
N VAL A 31 1.45 0.89 -2.52
CA VAL A 31 0.27 1.71 -2.23
C VAL A 31 0.48 2.42 -0.91
N VAL A 32 0.36 3.75 -0.92
CA VAL A 32 0.43 4.54 0.31
C VAL A 32 -1.00 4.78 0.81
N VAL A 33 -1.25 4.46 2.07
CA VAL A 33 -2.59 4.43 2.64
C VAL A 33 -2.69 5.26 3.92
N VAL A 34 -3.90 5.74 4.20
CA VAL A 34 -4.25 6.41 5.46
C VAL A 34 -4.80 5.39 6.47
N PRO A 35 -4.80 5.70 7.77
CA PRO A 35 -5.50 4.87 8.76
C PRO A 35 -6.97 4.65 8.38
N GLY A 36 -7.48 3.43 8.61
CA GLY A 36 -8.84 3.06 8.23
C GLY A 36 -9.03 2.63 6.76
N PHE A 37 -7.98 2.66 5.93
CA PHE A 37 -8.06 2.26 4.53
C PHE A 37 -8.57 0.84 4.34
N PHE A 38 -8.05 -0.11 5.11
CA PHE A 38 -8.43 -1.52 4.98
C PHE A 38 -9.86 -1.76 5.48
N GLU A 39 -10.29 -1.06 6.52
CA GLU A 39 -11.67 -1.09 7.00
C GLU A 39 -12.64 -0.56 5.94
N ALA A 40 -12.35 0.59 5.34
CA ALA A 40 -13.18 1.21 4.30
C ALA A 40 -13.38 0.28 3.09
N LEU A 41 -12.37 -0.51 2.73
CA LEU A 41 -12.42 -1.47 1.62
C LEU A 41 -12.89 -2.87 2.03
N ASN A 42 -13.23 -3.07 3.31
CA ASN A 42 -13.60 -4.39 3.86
C ASN A 42 -12.50 -5.45 3.65
N LEU A 43 -11.25 -5.04 3.86
CA LEU A 43 -10.05 -5.86 3.76
C LEU A 43 -9.49 -6.12 5.17
N PRO A 44 -10.01 -7.09 5.92
CA PRO A 44 -9.58 -7.32 7.30
C PRO A 44 -8.12 -7.79 7.34
N VAL A 45 -7.33 -7.26 8.28
CA VAL A 45 -5.99 -7.76 8.54
C VAL A 45 -6.08 -9.22 8.99
N ARG A 46 -5.47 -10.12 8.26
CA ARG A 46 -5.51 -11.57 8.51
C ARG A 46 -4.48 -12.02 9.53
N ARG A 47 -3.32 -11.35 9.53
CA ARG A 47 -2.21 -11.62 10.46
C ARG A 47 -1.54 -10.31 10.85
N GLY A 48 -1.02 -10.26 12.09
CA GLY A 48 -0.38 -9.07 12.59
C GLY A 48 -1.39 -7.97 12.97
N ARG A 49 -1.09 -6.72 12.60
CA ARG A 49 -1.91 -5.55 12.91
C ARG A 49 -2.06 -4.59 11.73
N ASP A 50 -3.07 -3.75 11.79
CA ASP A 50 -3.21 -2.58 10.91
C ASP A 50 -2.25 -1.46 11.31
N PHE A 51 -2.14 -0.43 10.46
CA PHE A 51 -1.49 0.82 10.80
C PHE A 51 -2.29 1.58 11.85
N ASP A 52 -1.57 2.20 12.77
CA ASP A 52 -2.17 2.99 13.84
C ASP A 52 -1.34 4.24 14.17
N SER A 53 -1.74 4.98 15.19
CA SER A 53 -1.09 6.22 15.60
C SER A 53 0.37 6.07 16.07
N ARG A 54 0.86 4.87 16.26
CA ARG A 54 2.27 4.59 16.58
C ARG A 54 3.18 4.65 15.36
N ASP A 55 2.61 4.49 14.15
CA ASP A 55 3.35 4.46 12.88
C ASP A 55 3.58 5.88 12.33
N ARG A 56 4.18 6.75 13.15
CA ARG A 56 4.48 8.14 12.84
C ARG A 56 5.74 8.25 11.97
N ALA A 57 5.99 9.43 11.42
CA ALA A 57 7.14 9.72 10.57
C ALA A 57 8.50 9.45 11.24
N ASP A 58 8.56 9.61 12.56
CA ASP A 58 9.76 9.42 13.39
C ASP A 58 9.86 8.01 14.00
N ALA A 59 8.86 7.15 13.76
CA ALA A 59 8.87 5.77 14.24
C ALA A 59 9.62 4.84 13.29
N LEU A 60 9.82 3.57 13.73
CA LEU A 60 10.38 2.55 12.86
C LEU A 60 9.52 2.36 11.62
N PRO A 61 10.12 2.34 10.41
CA PRO A 61 9.37 2.15 9.18
C PRO A 61 8.66 0.80 9.15
N VAL A 62 7.38 0.83 8.78
CA VAL A 62 6.52 -0.36 8.75
C VAL A 62 5.83 -0.52 7.40
N ALA A 63 5.45 -1.76 7.09
CA ALA A 63 4.68 -2.12 5.91
C ALA A 63 3.61 -3.16 6.24
N ILE A 64 2.55 -3.16 5.46
CA ILE A 64 1.57 -4.26 5.38
C ILE A 64 1.68 -4.85 3.98
N VAL A 65 1.53 -6.16 3.84
CA VAL A 65 1.61 -6.85 2.55
C VAL A 65 0.35 -7.69 2.30
N ASN A 66 0.08 -8.02 1.04
CA ASN A 66 -1.02 -8.92 0.71
C ASN A 66 -0.60 -10.40 0.74
N GLU A 67 -1.57 -11.30 0.65
CA GLU A 67 -1.31 -12.75 0.66
C GLU A 67 -0.48 -13.20 -0.54
N ALA A 68 -0.63 -12.58 -1.73
CA ALA A 68 0.18 -12.86 -2.91
C ALA A 68 1.67 -12.61 -2.67
N PHE A 69 2.01 -11.53 -1.97
CA PHE A 69 3.40 -11.25 -1.55
C PHE A 69 3.95 -12.38 -0.66
N VAL A 70 3.17 -12.80 0.32
CA VAL A 70 3.56 -13.89 1.23
C VAL A 70 3.77 -15.19 0.47
N LYS A 71 2.82 -15.55 -0.40
CA LYS A 71 2.83 -16.78 -1.20
C LYS A 71 4.04 -16.85 -2.14
N GLN A 72 4.45 -15.70 -2.69
CA GLN A 72 5.59 -15.63 -3.59
C GLN A 72 6.93 -15.72 -2.87
N HIS A 73 7.03 -15.22 -1.62
CA HIS A 73 8.32 -15.00 -0.98
C HIS A 73 8.57 -15.80 0.28
N PHE A 74 7.54 -16.29 0.93
CA PHE A 74 7.63 -16.99 2.21
C PHE A 74 6.96 -18.37 2.12
N ALA A 75 7.76 -19.43 2.19
CA ALA A 75 7.26 -20.81 2.19
C ALA A 75 6.52 -21.15 3.50
N SER A 76 6.85 -20.45 4.59
CA SER A 76 6.22 -20.54 5.91
C SER A 76 5.52 -19.24 6.26
N SER A 77 4.66 -19.30 7.27
CA SER A 77 3.81 -18.17 7.68
C SER A 77 4.55 -17.02 8.40
N GLU A 78 5.85 -17.10 8.60
CA GLU A 78 6.63 -16.11 9.36
C GLU A 78 7.05 -14.92 8.49
N VAL A 79 6.08 -14.14 8.05
CA VAL A 79 6.30 -12.90 7.32
C VAL A 79 6.31 -11.68 8.25
N ILE A 80 5.62 -11.77 9.39
CA ILE A 80 5.59 -10.69 10.38
C ILE A 80 6.97 -10.53 11.01
N GLY A 81 7.50 -9.30 11.00
CA GLY A 81 8.86 -8.99 11.45
C GLY A 81 9.91 -9.06 10.34
N ALA A 82 9.64 -9.70 9.19
CA ALA A 82 10.53 -9.61 8.04
C ALA A 82 10.60 -8.16 7.52
N ARG A 83 11.69 -7.81 6.82
CA ARG A 83 11.89 -6.45 6.33
C ARG A 83 11.92 -6.39 4.81
N VAL A 84 11.31 -5.35 4.25
CA VAL A 84 11.24 -5.06 2.81
C VAL A 84 11.73 -3.64 2.55
N ARG A 85 12.44 -3.44 1.43
CA ARG A 85 12.88 -2.13 0.95
C ARG A 85 12.25 -1.88 -0.41
N THR A 86 11.50 -0.79 -0.56
CA THR A 86 10.74 -0.44 -1.78
C THR A 86 11.49 0.45 -2.76
N SER A 87 12.70 0.86 -2.44
CA SER A 87 13.57 1.67 -3.30
C SER A 87 14.97 1.08 -3.30
N PRO A 88 15.19 -0.05 -3.99
CA PRO A 88 16.45 -0.79 -3.95
C PRO A 88 17.64 0.00 -4.49
N ASP A 89 17.40 0.96 -5.38
CA ASP A 89 18.44 1.81 -5.98
C ASP A 89 18.95 2.90 -5.02
N SER A 90 18.27 3.15 -3.93
CA SER A 90 18.70 4.11 -2.92
C SER A 90 19.35 3.41 -1.72
N ALA A 91 20.65 3.59 -1.57
CA ALA A 91 21.39 3.02 -0.43
C ALA A 91 20.83 3.46 0.93
N ASN A 92 20.20 4.65 0.97
CA ASN A 92 19.63 5.24 2.17
C ASN A 92 18.12 4.96 2.34
N ALA A 93 17.49 4.22 1.41
CA ALA A 93 16.08 3.88 1.56
C ALA A 93 15.85 3.01 2.81
N PRO A 94 14.83 3.30 3.60
CA PRO A 94 14.57 2.55 4.82
C PRO A 94 14.14 1.12 4.53
N TRP A 95 14.46 0.24 5.48
CA TRP A 95 13.87 -1.07 5.57
C TRP A 95 12.57 -0.99 6.37
N HIS A 96 11.46 -1.37 5.76
CA HIS A 96 10.15 -1.40 6.39
C HIS A 96 9.91 -2.78 7.01
N THR A 97 9.56 -2.81 8.29
CA THR A 97 9.19 -4.06 8.98
C THR A 97 7.75 -4.43 8.63
N ILE A 98 7.52 -5.64 8.17
CA ILE A 98 6.18 -6.13 7.87
C ILE A 98 5.44 -6.38 9.18
N VAL A 99 4.36 -5.62 9.40
CA VAL A 99 3.55 -5.67 10.63
C VAL A 99 2.18 -6.30 10.43
N GLY A 100 1.73 -6.44 9.18
CA GLY A 100 0.43 -7.03 8.88
C GLY A 100 0.35 -7.70 7.51
N VAL A 101 -0.63 -8.59 7.38
CA VAL A 101 -0.99 -9.25 6.13
C VAL A 101 -2.48 -9.08 5.89
N VAL A 102 -2.84 -8.62 4.69
CA VAL A 102 -4.23 -8.43 4.23
C VAL A 102 -4.56 -9.39 3.08
N PRO A 103 -5.85 -9.66 2.81
CA PRO A 103 -6.26 -10.43 1.66
C PRO A 103 -5.79 -9.81 0.34
N ASP A 104 -5.75 -10.64 -0.68
CA ASP A 104 -5.51 -10.17 -2.04
C ASP A 104 -6.69 -9.35 -2.56
N VAL A 105 -6.40 -8.30 -3.32
CA VAL A 105 -7.38 -7.53 -4.08
C VAL A 105 -7.19 -7.86 -5.54
N GLN A 106 -8.28 -8.12 -6.24
CA GLN A 106 -8.23 -8.37 -7.68
C GLN A 106 -7.86 -7.08 -8.41
N HIS A 107 -6.84 -7.17 -9.24
CA HIS A 107 -6.41 -6.10 -10.12
C HIS A 107 -6.94 -6.33 -11.54
N ASP A 108 -7.05 -5.26 -12.32
CA ASP A 108 -7.43 -5.34 -13.72
C ASP A 108 -6.36 -6.10 -14.54
N GLU A 109 -6.73 -6.69 -15.69
CA GLU A 109 -5.84 -7.48 -16.55
C GLU A 109 -4.55 -6.74 -16.95
N GLU A 110 -4.61 -5.41 -17.03
CA GLU A 110 -3.44 -4.57 -17.31
C GLU A 110 -2.30 -4.78 -16.30
N TRP A 111 -2.63 -5.13 -15.07
CA TRP A 111 -1.69 -5.26 -13.94
C TRP A 111 -1.37 -6.69 -13.57
N ALA A 112 -2.23 -7.60 -13.96
CA ALA A 112 -2.08 -9.04 -13.77
C ALA A 112 -2.42 -9.77 -15.08
N PRO A 113 -1.56 -9.71 -16.10
CA PRO A 113 -1.80 -10.38 -17.38
C PRO A 113 -2.10 -11.87 -17.17
N GLY A 114 -3.22 -12.31 -17.69
CA GLY A 114 -3.70 -13.69 -17.50
C GLY A 114 -4.55 -13.91 -16.25
N GLY A 115 -4.91 -12.82 -15.56
CA GLY A 115 -5.65 -12.85 -14.29
C GLY A 115 -4.76 -13.27 -13.11
N GLY A 116 -5.12 -12.85 -11.92
CA GLY A 116 -4.40 -13.23 -10.71
C GLY A 116 -4.17 -12.08 -9.74
N TYR A 117 -3.39 -12.38 -8.72
CA TYR A 117 -3.03 -11.41 -7.70
C TYR A 117 -1.55 -11.07 -7.80
N VAL A 118 -1.24 -9.78 -7.76
CA VAL A 118 0.14 -9.30 -7.73
C VAL A 118 0.56 -8.98 -6.29
N PRO A 119 1.86 -9.09 -5.97
CA PRO A 119 2.38 -8.63 -4.68
C PRO A 119 2.11 -7.16 -4.49
N VAL A 120 1.55 -6.79 -3.34
CA VAL A 120 1.29 -5.40 -2.95
C VAL A 120 1.95 -5.12 -1.61
N ILE A 121 2.65 -3.99 -1.53
CA ILE A 121 3.24 -3.45 -0.32
C ILE A 121 2.51 -2.16 0.01
N TYR A 122 1.85 -2.12 1.16
CA TYR A 122 1.18 -0.94 1.68
C TYR A 122 2.09 -0.22 2.66
N LEU A 123 2.17 1.11 2.53
CA LEU A 123 2.95 1.98 3.42
C LEU A 123 2.04 3.04 4.05
N PRO A 124 2.24 3.41 5.33
CA PRO A 124 1.43 4.45 5.94
C PRO A 124 1.85 5.83 5.42
N VAL A 125 0.88 6.68 5.11
CA VAL A 125 1.12 8.05 4.60
C VAL A 125 1.94 8.90 5.57
N SER A 126 1.87 8.63 6.85
CA SER A 126 2.68 9.29 7.88
C SER A 126 4.19 9.10 7.69
N GLN A 127 4.60 7.97 7.12
CA GLN A 127 6.00 7.64 6.86
C GLN A 127 6.39 7.82 5.39
N GLN A 128 5.41 7.91 4.49
CA GLN A 128 5.63 8.07 3.05
C GLN A 128 4.68 9.14 2.49
N PRO A 129 4.95 10.43 2.73
CA PRO A 129 4.08 11.51 2.25
C PRO A 129 4.05 11.54 0.72
N LEU A 130 2.87 11.70 0.15
CA LEU A 130 2.63 11.79 -1.28
C LEU A 130 2.14 13.18 -1.67
N ARG A 131 2.45 13.58 -2.92
CA ARG A 131 1.93 14.82 -3.52
C ARG A 131 0.52 14.67 -4.09
N PHE A 132 0.11 13.44 -4.36
CA PHE A 132 -1.20 13.11 -4.92
C PHE A 132 -1.84 12.06 -4.03
N MET A 133 -3.15 12.21 -3.80
CA MET A 133 -3.92 11.28 -2.98
C MET A 133 -5.25 11.01 -3.69
N THR A 134 -5.66 9.74 -3.67
CA THR A 134 -7.02 9.36 -4.03
C THR A 134 -7.81 9.10 -2.76
N VAL A 135 -9.00 9.67 -2.67
CA VAL A 135 -9.90 9.46 -1.54
C VAL A 135 -10.95 8.42 -1.94
N ALA A 136 -11.01 7.32 -1.21
CA ALA A 136 -12.09 6.36 -1.30
C ALA A 136 -13.04 6.56 -0.11
N VAL A 137 -14.32 6.72 -0.41
CA VAL A 137 -15.37 6.87 0.61
C VAL A 137 -16.35 5.72 0.50
N ARG A 138 -16.68 5.12 1.62
CA ARG A 138 -17.75 4.13 1.74
C ARG A 138 -18.88 4.71 2.61
N GLY A 139 -20.11 4.57 2.14
CA GLY A 139 -21.29 5.03 2.88
C GLY A 139 -22.57 4.69 2.13
N GLU A 140 -23.69 5.20 2.64
CA GLU A 140 -25.05 4.89 2.16
C GLU A 140 -25.62 5.93 1.18
N LEU A 141 -24.90 7.04 0.94
CA LEU A 141 -25.35 8.09 0.02
C LEU A 141 -25.05 7.69 -1.45
N GLU A 142 -25.75 8.34 -2.37
CA GLU A 142 -25.47 8.22 -3.78
C GLU A 142 -24.04 8.72 -4.09
N PRO A 143 -23.29 8.09 -5.02
CA PRO A 143 -21.88 8.39 -5.27
C PRO A 143 -21.57 9.86 -5.54
N HIS A 144 -22.44 10.57 -6.28
CA HIS A 144 -22.22 11.99 -6.59
C HIS A 144 -22.33 12.92 -5.38
N ALA A 145 -23.12 12.54 -4.37
CA ALA A 145 -23.24 13.32 -3.13
C ALA A 145 -21.90 13.34 -2.36
N TYR A 146 -21.17 12.23 -2.36
CA TYR A 146 -19.82 12.18 -1.77
C TYR A 146 -18.83 13.07 -2.50
N GLY A 147 -18.91 13.16 -3.84
CA GLY A 147 -18.03 14.03 -4.62
C GLY A 147 -18.15 15.50 -4.21
N THR A 148 -19.36 15.96 -3.95
CA THR A 148 -19.62 17.33 -3.45
C THR A 148 -19.07 17.52 -2.04
N LEU A 149 -19.36 16.60 -1.12
CA LEU A 149 -18.87 16.67 0.26
C LEU A 149 -17.35 16.65 0.35
N ILE A 150 -16.68 15.79 -0.43
CA ILE A 150 -15.22 15.72 -0.48
C ILE A 150 -14.65 17.04 -0.97
N ARG A 151 -15.21 17.60 -2.07
CA ARG A 151 -14.73 18.86 -2.62
C ARG A 151 -14.88 20.00 -1.63
N GLU A 152 -16.04 20.15 -1.01
CA GLU A 152 -16.28 21.16 0.01
C GLU A 152 -15.34 21.01 1.21
N THR A 153 -15.13 19.78 1.67
CA THR A 153 -14.22 19.48 2.79
C THR A 153 -12.78 19.85 2.45
N VAL A 154 -12.27 19.41 1.30
CA VAL A 154 -10.91 19.72 0.84
C VAL A 154 -10.72 21.23 0.67
N GLN A 155 -11.67 21.91 0.05
CA GLN A 155 -11.63 23.38 -0.14
C GLN A 155 -11.74 24.15 1.18
N SER A 156 -12.35 23.58 2.20
CA SER A 156 -12.38 24.18 3.54
C SER A 156 -11.02 24.12 4.24
N LEU A 157 -10.21 23.10 3.93
CA LEU A 157 -8.87 22.92 4.47
C LEU A 157 -7.85 23.80 3.70
N ASP A 158 -7.92 23.76 2.38
CA ASP A 158 -7.08 24.59 1.52
C ASP A 158 -7.78 24.83 0.17
N ARG A 159 -8.11 26.09 -0.11
CA ARG A 159 -8.79 26.50 -1.36
C ARG A 159 -7.93 26.32 -2.62
N ALA A 160 -6.63 26.19 -2.47
CA ALA A 160 -5.71 26.03 -3.59
C ALA A 160 -5.55 24.56 -4.03
N LEU A 161 -6.09 23.60 -3.26
CA LEU A 161 -6.01 22.19 -3.62
C LEU A 161 -7.03 21.87 -4.73
N PRO A 162 -6.56 21.41 -5.91
CA PRO A 162 -7.45 20.96 -6.96
C PRO A 162 -8.08 19.60 -6.60
N VAL A 163 -9.39 19.47 -6.79
CA VAL A 163 -10.14 18.21 -6.66
C VAL A 163 -10.71 17.86 -8.03
N TYR A 164 -10.25 16.77 -8.60
CA TYR A 164 -10.65 16.29 -9.92
C TYR A 164 -11.70 15.19 -9.84
#